data_28640d3ec379cd07c7352580a5978345
#
_entry.id   28640d3ec379cd07c7352580a5978345
#
_cell.length_a   1.000
_cell.length_b   1.000
_cell.length_c   1.000
_cell.angle_alpha   90.00
_cell.angle_beta   90.00
_cell.angle_gamma   90.00
#
_symmetry.space_group_name_H-M   'P 1'
#
loop_
_entity.id
_entity.type
_entity.pdbx_description
1 polymer ?
#
loop_
_entity_poly.entity_id
_entity_poly.type
_entity_poly.pdbx_seq_one_letter_code
_entity_poly.pdbx_strand_id
1 'polypeptide(L)'
;TASVDAVEQMQMYFSTYLPSLICSILAPVYLFFHLKNISMQVALLLLAVSLVLLPVNNLFRCRIEQIRKTYWKSLDDMTGYYMDSLRGLTTLKLFDRDQEHSRILGEKADILNYNINCFMKVNFTSFLVTEAMIYAAILFALVNSAGRIADGSMTIAQALIVLMLSYSYFSAAKELMNASHSALTAIAAAGK
;
A
#
# COMPACT_ATOMS: atom_id res chain seq x y z
N THR A 1 -5.59 27.49 -7.61
CA THR A 1 -5.30 26.35 -6.72
C THR A 1 -5.38 25.03 -7.47
N ALA A 2 -6.47 24.70 -8.18
CA ALA A 2 -6.64 23.42 -8.88
C ALA A 2 -5.53 23.11 -9.92
N SER A 3 -5.04 24.12 -10.63
CA SER A 3 -3.97 23.95 -11.62
C SER A 3 -2.60 23.69 -10.98
N VAL A 4 -2.33 24.24 -9.80
CA VAL A 4 -1.08 24.01 -9.06
C VAL A 4 -1.09 22.59 -8.48
N ASP A 5 -2.20 22.19 -7.90
CA ASP A 5 -2.38 20.84 -7.35
C ASP A 5 -2.24 19.75 -8.43
N ALA A 6 -2.75 20.02 -9.66
CA ALA A 6 -2.60 19.12 -10.79
C ALA A 6 -1.13 18.98 -11.25
N VAL A 7 -0.36 20.08 -11.25
CA VAL A 7 1.07 20.08 -11.61
C VAL A 7 1.89 19.31 -10.56
N GLU A 8 1.65 19.51 -9.26
CA GLU A 8 2.33 18.76 -8.19
C GLU A 8 2.03 17.27 -8.28
N GLN A 9 0.81 16.88 -8.61
CA GLN A 9 0.43 15.49 -8.78
C GLN A 9 1.06 14.85 -10.01
N MET A 10 1.17 15.58 -11.12
CA MET A 10 1.94 15.13 -12.30
C MET A 10 3.41 14.98 -11.97
N GLN A 11 3.99 15.88 -11.18
CA GLN A 11 5.37 15.77 -10.73
C GLN A 11 5.59 14.49 -9.90
N MET A 12 4.68 14.16 -8.97
CA MET A 12 4.75 12.89 -8.22
C MET A 12 4.66 11.65 -9.11
N TYR A 13 3.84 11.70 -10.16
CA TYR A 13 3.73 10.60 -11.12
C TYR A 13 5.06 10.34 -11.83
N PHE A 14 5.69 11.38 -12.37
CA PHE A 14 6.95 11.26 -13.11
C PHE A 14 8.15 11.02 -12.21
N SER A 15 8.21 11.63 -11.02
CA SER A 15 9.37 11.54 -10.14
C SER A 15 9.37 10.28 -9.26
N THR A 16 8.22 9.74 -8.93
CA THR A 16 8.13 8.62 -7.98
C THR A 16 7.61 7.34 -8.63
N TYR A 17 6.49 7.41 -9.35
CA TYR A 17 5.86 6.22 -9.91
C TYR A 17 6.65 5.62 -11.07
N LEU A 18 7.08 6.41 -12.02
CA LEU A 18 7.78 5.93 -13.21
C LEU A 18 9.14 5.28 -12.87
N PRO A 19 10.01 5.90 -12.04
CA PRO A 19 11.24 5.26 -11.59
C PRO A 19 10.99 3.98 -10.79
N SER A 20 10.01 3.99 -9.86
CA SER A 20 9.67 2.80 -9.07
C SER A 20 9.16 1.64 -9.93
N LEU A 21 8.42 1.94 -11.00
CA LEU A 21 7.96 0.93 -11.96
C LEU A 21 9.13 0.30 -12.71
N ILE A 22 10.06 1.11 -13.20
CA ILE A 22 11.27 0.63 -13.89
C ILE A 22 12.13 -0.20 -12.92
N CYS A 23 12.37 0.31 -11.71
CA CYS A 23 13.14 -0.40 -10.70
C CYS A 23 12.49 -1.72 -10.28
N SER A 24 11.17 -1.79 -10.15
CA SER A 24 10.47 -3.01 -9.75
C SER A 24 10.51 -4.11 -10.81
N ILE A 25 10.76 -3.78 -12.07
CA ILE A 25 10.94 -4.75 -13.15
C ILE A 25 12.42 -5.13 -13.28
N LEU A 26 13.31 -4.15 -13.27
CA LEU A 26 14.74 -4.38 -13.49
C LEU A 26 15.44 -5.01 -12.28
N ALA A 27 15.09 -4.60 -11.06
CA ALA A 27 15.73 -5.10 -9.84
C ALA A 27 15.55 -6.61 -9.64
N PRO A 28 14.35 -7.21 -9.77
CA PRO A 28 14.19 -8.66 -9.69
C PRO A 28 15.01 -9.43 -10.74
N VAL A 29 15.05 -8.93 -11.96
CA VAL A 29 15.83 -9.55 -13.05
C VAL A 29 17.32 -9.50 -12.74
N TYR A 30 17.82 -8.32 -12.38
CA TYR A 30 19.24 -8.13 -12.03
C TYR A 30 19.67 -8.98 -10.85
N LEU A 31 18.88 -8.95 -9.76
CA LEU A 31 19.15 -9.72 -8.56
C LEU A 31 19.05 -11.23 -8.79
N PHE A 32 18.13 -11.69 -9.65
CA PHE A 32 18.04 -13.09 -10.03
C PHE A 32 19.34 -13.59 -10.68
N PHE A 33 19.94 -12.83 -11.59
CA PHE A 33 21.20 -13.22 -12.22
C PHE A 33 22.35 -13.31 -11.21
N HIS A 34 22.38 -12.44 -10.19
CA HIS A 34 23.38 -12.49 -9.14
C HIS A 34 23.16 -13.67 -8.16
N LEU A 35 21.92 -13.86 -7.72
CA LEU A 35 21.56 -14.95 -6.80
C LEU A 35 21.66 -16.34 -7.42
N LYS A 36 21.39 -16.49 -8.72
CA LYS A 36 21.52 -17.73 -9.46
C LYS A 36 22.94 -18.35 -9.32
N ASN A 37 23.97 -17.52 -9.35
CA ASN A 37 25.36 -17.99 -9.25
C ASN A 37 25.73 -18.48 -7.83
N ILE A 38 24.99 -18.02 -6.80
CA ILE A 38 25.24 -18.39 -5.40
C ILE A 38 24.30 -19.52 -4.96
N SER A 39 23.01 -19.38 -5.22
CA SER A 39 22.00 -20.38 -4.86
C SER A 39 20.80 -20.33 -5.81
N MET A 40 20.72 -21.27 -6.74
CA MET A 40 19.62 -21.40 -7.70
C MET A 40 18.27 -21.62 -7.02
N GLN A 41 18.25 -22.37 -5.90
CA GLN A 41 17.02 -22.66 -5.16
C GLN A 41 16.41 -21.39 -4.54
N VAL A 42 17.24 -20.55 -3.92
CA VAL A 42 16.79 -19.27 -3.34
C VAL A 42 16.34 -18.32 -4.44
N ALA A 43 17.10 -18.21 -5.54
CA ALA A 43 16.75 -17.36 -6.66
C ALA A 43 15.39 -17.70 -7.27
N LEU A 44 15.12 -18.98 -7.50
CA LEU A 44 13.84 -19.47 -8.01
C LEU A 44 12.68 -19.21 -7.05
N LEU A 45 12.89 -19.42 -5.74
CA LEU A 45 11.86 -19.18 -4.74
C LEU A 45 11.49 -17.70 -4.66
N LEU A 46 12.48 -16.80 -4.62
CA LEU A 46 12.24 -15.36 -4.58
C LEU A 46 11.48 -14.88 -5.83
N LEU A 47 11.84 -15.43 -7.00
CA LEU A 47 11.14 -15.14 -8.24
C LEU A 47 9.69 -15.65 -8.21
N ALA A 48 9.45 -16.87 -7.73
CA ALA A 48 8.11 -17.43 -7.58
C ALA A 48 7.25 -16.61 -6.61
N VAL A 49 7.80 -16.19 -5.46
CA VAL A 49 7.09 -15.35 -4.49
C VAL A 49 6.77 -13.98 -5.10
N SER A 50 7.70 -13.37 -5.82
CA SER A 50 7.42 -12.07 -6.47
C SER A 50 6.32 -12.18 -7.53
N LEU A 51 6.28 -13.28 -8.27
CA LEU A 51 5.24 -13.54 -9.26
C LEU A 51 3.86 -13.74 -8.62
N VAL A 52 3.81 -14.37 -7.44
CA VAL A 52 2.58 -14.57 -6.67
C VAL A 52 2.13 -13.28 -5.97
N LEU A 53 3.05 -12.43 -5.55
CA LEU A 53 2.71 -11.15 -4.92
C LEU A 53 1.91 -10.21 -5.84
N LEU A 54 2.17 -10.23 -7.15
CA LEU A 54 1.47 -9.38 -8.11
C LEU A 54 -0.05 -9.64 -8.15
N PRO A 55 -0.54 -10.88 -8.37
CA PRO A 55 -1.97 -11.17 -8.37
C PRO A 55 -2.62 -11.04 -6.99
N VAL A 56 -1.93 -11.43 -5.91
CA VAL A 56 -2.43 -11.28 -4.53
C VAL A 56 -2.69 -9.80 -4.24
N ASN A 57 -1.75 -8.95 -4.57
CA ASN A 57 -1.87 -7.52 -4.37
C ASN A 57 -3.03 -6.90 -5.19
N ASN A 58 -3.19 -7.36 -6.43
CA ASN A 58 -4.27 -6.89 -7.30
C ASN A 58 -5.66 -7.30 -6.79
N LEU A 59 -5.78 -8.48 -6.20
CA LEU A 59 -7.03 -8.97 -5.60
C LEU A 59 -7.45 -8.12 -4.39
N PHE A 60 -6.52 -7.81 -3.50
CA PHE A 60 -6.77 -6.92 -2.36
C PHE A 60 -7.08 -5.49 -2.80
N ARG A 61 -6.43 -5.01 -3.85
CA ARG A 61 -6.64 -3.66 -4.40
C ARG A 61 -8.08 -3.43 -4.85
N CYS A 62 -8.70 -4.36 -5.56
CA CYS A 62 -10.11 -4.26 -5.95
C CYS A 62 -11.04 -4.10 -4.73
N ARG A 63 -10.77 -4.87 -3.68
CA ARG A 63 -11.57 -4.83 -2.44
C ARG A 63 -11.37 -3.53 -1.67
N ILE A 64 -10.12 -3.11 -1.54
CA ILE A 64 -9.75 -1.83 -0.87
C ILE A 64 -10.38 -0.64 -1.60
N GLU A 65 -10.38 -0.65 -2.93
CA GLU A 65 -10.93 0.44 -3.75
C GLU A 65 -12.44 0.65 -3.52
N GLN A 66 -13.20 -0.44 -3.43
CA GLN A 66 -14.64 -0.35 -3.15
C GLN A 66 -14.93 0.23 -1.76
N ILE A 67 -14.21 -0.26 -0.74
CA ILE A 67 -14.37 0.21 0.65
C ILE A 67 -13.89 1.66 0.78
N ARG A 68 -12.83 2.04 0.08
CA ARG A 68 -12.31 3.40 0.04
C ARG A 68 -13.33 4.38 -0.52
N LYS A 69 -14.05 4.03 -1.60
CA LYS A 69 -15.12 4.88 -2.16
C LYS A 69 -16.23 5.12 -1.14
N THR A 70 -16.63 4.08 -0.40
CA THR A 70 -17.64 4.21 0.65
C THR A 70 -17.16 5.11 1.79
N TYR A 71 -15.92 4.96 2.21
CA TYR A 71 -15.30 5.81 3.21
C TYR A 71 -15.29 7.29 2.78
N TRP A 72 -14.79 7.59 1.57
CA TRP A 72 -14.75 8.96 1.07
C TRP A 72 -16.14 9.59 0.95
N LYS A 73 -17.13 8.81 0.50
CA LYS A 73 -18.52 9.28 0.45
C LYS A 73 -19.05 9.64 1.84
N SER A 74 -18.79 8.80 2.85
CA SER A 74 -19.22 9.09 4.22
C SER A 74 -18.51 10.31 4.81
N LEU A 75 -17.25 10.52 4.45
CA LEU A 75 -16.48 11.70 4.85
C LEU A 75 -17.05 12.98 4.22
N ASP A 76 -17.35 12.95 2.92
CA ASP A 76 -17.95 14.08 2.20
C ASP A 76 -19.34 14.40 2.76
N ASP A 77 -20.18 13.41 3.02
CA ASP A 77 -21.51 13.56 3.60
C ASP A 77 -21.48 14.17 5.01
N MET A 78 -20.55 13.73 5.85
CA MET A 78 -20.36 14.28 7.19
C MET A 78 -19.82 15.70 7.14
N THR A 79 -18.77 15.95 6.32
CA THR A 79 -18.14 17.26 6.20
C THR A 79 -19.10 18.30 5.62
N GLY A 80 -19.87 17.92 4.58
CA GLY A 80 -20.90 18.77 3.99
C GLY A 80 -21.94 19.18 5.04
N TYR A 81 -22.50 18.20 5.77
CA TYR A 81 -23.48 18.46 6.81
C TYR A 81 -22.92 19.34 7.95
N TYR A 82 -21.69 19.10 8.36
CA TYR A 82 -21.00 19.91 9.37
C TYR A 82 -20.83 21.36 8.92
N MET A 83 -20.37 21.58 7.70
CA MET A 83 -20.17 22.92 7.14
C MET A 83 -21.49 23.68 6.98
N ASP A 84 -22.57 23.00 6.55
CA ASP A 84 -23.88 23.61 6.43
C ASP A 84 -24.46 23.96 7.82
N SER A 85 -24.25 23.08 8.80
CA SER A 85 -24.67 23.34 10.20
C SER A 85 -23.92 24.53 10.80
N LEU A 86 -22.62 24.69 10.50
CA LEU A 86 -21.84 25.85 10.94
C LEU A 86 -22.32 27.18 10.28
N ARG A 87 -22.59 27.13 8.97
CA ARG A 87 -23.10 28.32 8.25
C ARG A 87 -24.48 28.73 8.76
N GLY A 88 -25.31 27.77 9.13
CA GLY A 88 -26.65 27.99 9.68
C GLY A 88 -26.74 28.07 11.20
N LEU A 89 -25.62 28.08 11.93
CA LEU A 89 -25.60 27.92 13.39
C LEU A 89 -26.44 28.96 14.12
N THR A 90 -26.41 30.22 13.69
CA THR A 90 -27.21 31.31 14.27
C THR A 90 -28.71 31.02 14.09
N THR A 91 -29.12 30.59 12.90
CA THR A 91 -30.50 30.21 12.60
C THR A 91 -30.94 29.00 13.37
N LEU A 92 -30.09 27.96 13.46
CA LEU A 92 -30.37 26.74 14.22
C LEU A 92 -30.62 27.03 15.71
N LYS A 93 -29.81 27.92 16.33
CA LYS A 93 -30.00 28.34 17.71
C LYS A 93 -31.24 29.20 17.90
N LEU A 94 -31.56 30.04 16.91
CA LEU A 94 -32.77 30.87 17.00
C LEU A 94 -34.06 30.05 16.98
N PHE A 95 -34.03 28.90 16.26
CA PHE A 95 -35.17 27.98 16.17
C PHE A 95 -35.08 26.78 17.12
N ASP A 96 -34.11 26.75 18.04
CA ASP A 96 -33.89 25.69 19.02
C ASP A 96 -33.72 24.28 18.38
N ARG A 97 -33.06 24.23 17.20
CA ARG A 97 -32.83 23.00 16.43
C ARG A 97 -31.40 22.48 16.49
N ASP A 98 -30.56 23.10 17.31
CA ASP A 98 -29.14 22.75 17.43
C ASP A 98 -28.92 21.34 18.01
N GLN A 99 -29.76 20.90 18.95
CA GLN A 99 -29.69 19.55 19.50
C GLN A 99 -30.03 18.45 18.46
N GLU A 100 -31.05 18.68 17.62
CA GLU A 100 -31.41 17.75 16.56
C GLU A 100 -30.28 17.63 15.51
N HIS A 101 -29.71 18.76 15.11
CA HIS A 101 -28.57 18.77 14.19
C HIS A 101 -27.32 18.10 14.77
N SER A 102 -27.05 18.29 16.08
CA SER A 102 -25.98 17.62 16.79
C SER A 102 -26.16 16.09 16.81
N ARG A 103 -27.40 15.61 17.02
CA ARG A 103 -27.71 14.18 16.97
C ARG A 103 -27.46 13.59 15.59
N ILE A 104 -27.94 14.26 14.52
CA ILE A 104 -27.73 13.80 13.14
C ILE A 104 -26.24 13.80 12.79
N LEU A 105 -25.48 14.80 13.25
CA LEU A 105 -24.03 14.84 13.06
C LEU A 105 -23.35 13.66 13.78
N GLY A 106 -23.81 13.32 14.97
CA GLY A 106 -23.33 12.13 15.70
C GLY A 106 -23.58 10.84 14.93
N GLU A 107 -24.78 10.65 14.39
CA GLU A 107 -25.12 9.46 13.56
C GLU A 107 -24.23 9.37 12.30
N LYS A 108 -23.98 10.52 11.63
CA LYS A 108 -23.05 10.56 10.48
C LYS A 108 -21.60 10.26 10.89
N ALA A 109 -21.17 10.72 12.04
CA ALA A 109 -19.85 10.41 12.60
C ALA A 109 -19.70 8.92 12.91
N ASP A 110 -20.74 8.27 13.45
CA ASP A 110 -20.75 6.83 13.73
C ASP A 110 -20.65 6.00 12.44
N ILE A 111 -21.38 6.39 11.39
CA ILE A 111 -21.30 5.76 10.05
C ILE A 111 -19.89 5.93 9.48
N LEU A 112 -19.30 7.13 9.58
CA LEU A 112 -17.94 7.37 9.12
C LEU A 112 -16.94 6.52 9.90
N ASN A 113 -17.05 6.44 11.21
CA ASN A 113 -16.19 5.64 12.07
C ASN A 113 -16.28 4.13 11.72
N TYR A 114 -17.47 3.62 11.46
CA TYR A 114 -17.64 2.25 10.98
C TYR A 114 -16.91 2.01 9.64
N ASN A 115 -17.07 2.92 8.67
CA ASN A 115 -16.43 2.82 7.36
C ASN A 115 -14.90 2.97 7.42
N ILE A 116 -14.38 3.83 8.30
CA ILE A 116 -12.94 3.92 8.59
C ILE A 116 -12.42 2.57 9.12
N ASN A 117 -13.11 2.00 10.11
CA ASN A 117 -12.69 0.73 10.69
C ASN A 117 -12.70 -0.42 9.67
N CYS A 118 -13.71 -0.46 8.78
CA CYS A 118 -13.76 -1.43 7.69
C CYS A 118 -12.59 -1.24 6.71
N PHE A 119 -12.30 0.00 6.32
CA PHE A 119 -11.18 0.33 5.44
C PHE A 119 -9.83 -0.06 6.06
N MET A 120 -9.62 0.31 7.33
CA MET A 120 -8.40 -0.02 8.06
C MET A 120 -8.20 -1.53 8.21
N LYS A 121 -9.24 -2.29 8.58
CA LYS A 121 -9.16 -3.75 8.70
C LYS A 121 -8.68 -4.41 7.40
N VAL A 122 -9.26 -4.04 6.26
CA VAL A 122 -8.89 -4.63 4.98
C VAL A 122 -7.49 -4.20 4.55
N ASN A 123 -7.14 -2.93 4.79
CA ASN A 123 -5.81 -2.41 4.49
C ASN A 123 -4.71 -3.11 5.32
N PHE A 124 -4.92 -3.23 6.64
CA PHE A 124 -3.98 -3.94 7.52
C PHE A 124 -3.89 -5.44 7.19
N THR A 125 -4.99 -6.08 6.85
CA THR A 125 -4.97 -7.49 6.45
C THR A 125 -4.14 -7.69 5.17
N SER A 126 -4.34 -6.83 4.17
CA SER A 126 -3.54 -6.85 2.94
C SER A 126 -2.05 -6.65 3.22
N PHE A 127 -1.72 -5.67 4.05
CA PHE A 127 -0.35 -5.40 4.48
C PHE A 127 0.28 -6.60 5.21
N LEU A 128 -0.44 -7.18 6.19
CA LEU A 128 0.01 -8.34 6.94
C LEU A 128 0.29 -9.56 6.05
N VAL A 129 -0.61 -9.86 5.11
CA VAL A 129 -0.43 -10.98 4.18
C VAL A 129 0.80 -10.77 3.29
N THR A 130 0.97 -9.57 2.75
CA THR A 130 2.12 -9.23 1.91
C THR A 130 3.44 -9.34 2.69
N GLU A 131 3.50 -8.77 3.89
CA GLU A 131 4.69 -8.84 4.75
C GLU A 131 5.00 -10.27 5.18
N ALA A 132 3.98 -11.04 5.56
CA ALA A 132 4.15 -12.44 5.95
C ALA A 132 4.75 -13.28 4.82
N MET A 133 4.29 -13.08 3.57
CA MET A 133 4.85 -13.77 2.41
C MET A 133 6.32 -13.40 2.17
N ILE A 134 6.67 -12.13 2.31
CA ILE A 134 8.05 -11.64 2.14
C ILE A 134 8.96 -12.21 3.21
N TYR A 135 8.56 -12.12 4.49
CA TYR A 135 9.37 -12.65 5.59
C TYR A 135 9.48 -14.18 5.54
N ALA A 136 8.44 -14.90 5.13
CA ALA A 136 8.51 -16.33 4.91
C ALA A 136 9.56 -16.69 3.83
N ALA A 137 9.63 -15.92 2.74
CA ALA A 137 10.63 -16.13 1.71
C ALA A 137 12.06 -15.83 2.20
N ILE A 138 12.24 -14.78 3.00
CA ILE A 138 13.54 -14.44 3.61
C ILE A 138 13.96 -15.52 4.62
N LEU A 139 13.04 -16.00 5.46
CA LEU A 139 13.31 -17.10 6.40
C LEU A 139 13.72 -18.38 5.67
N PHE A 140 13.05 -18.71 4.57
CA PHE A 140 13.45 -19.84 3.75
C PHE A 140 14.85 -19.68 3.17
N ALA A 141 15.18 -18.48 2.68
CA ALA A 141 16.53 -18.17 2.19
C ALA A 141 17.57 -18.32 3.31
N LEU A 142 17.26 -17.90 4.53
CA LEU A 142 18.12 -18.06 5.70
C LEU A 142 18.37 -19.54 6.04
N VAL A 143 17.30 -20.33 6.16
CA VAL A 143 17.38 -21.76 6.50
C VAL A 143 18.15 -22.53 5.42
N ASN A 144 17.87 -22.26 4.15
CA ASN A 144 18.59 -22.89 3.04
C ASN A 144 20.08 -22.51 3.04
N SER A 145 20.40 -21.27 3.30
CA SER A 145 21.80 -20.79 3.38
C SER A 145 22.53 -21.42 4.58
N ALA A 146 21.86 -21.55 5.73
CA ALA A 146 22.44 -22.20 6.92
C ALA A 146 22.74 -23.69 6.67
N GLY A 147 21.83 -24.42 6.03
CA GLY A 147 22.06 -25.81 5.63
C GLY A 147 23.29 -25.95 4.71
N ARG A 148 23.40 -25.09 3.71
CA ARG A 148 24.52 -25.11 2.76
C ARG A 148 25.87 -24.71 3.37
N ILE A 149 25.86 -23.89 4.42
CA ILE A 149 27.06 -23.60 5.21
C ILE A 149 27.48 -24.86 5.98
N ALA A 150 26.53 -25.56 6.60
CA ALA A 150 26.80 -26.83 7.32
C ALA A 150 27.37 -27.90 6.40
N ASP A 151 26.90 -27.98 5.16
CA ASP A 151 27.39 -28.90 4.12
C ASP A 151 28.75 -28.45 3.50
N GLY A 152 29.28 -27.30 3.91
CA GLY A 152 30.51 -26.74 3.37
C GLY A 152 30.42 -26.22 1.92
N SER A 153 29.23 -26.18 1.32
CA SER A 153 28.99 -25.76 -0.06
C SER A 153 28.82 -24.24 -0.22
N MET A 154 28.80 -23.47 0.89
CA MET A 154 28.58 -22.03 0.90
C MET A 154 29.40 -21.36 2.00
N THR A 155 30.00 -20.20 1.70
CA THR A 155 30.70 -19.39 2.70
C THR A 155 29.73 -18.49 3.46
N ILE A 156 30.09 -18.10 4.69
CA ILE A 156 29.31 -17.15 5.51
C ILE A 156 29.11 -15.84 4.78
N ALA A 157 30.12 -15.35 4.05
CA ALA A 157 30.04 -14.13 3.27
C ALA A 157 28.96 -14.23 2.16
N GLN A 158 28.89 -15.37 1.47
CA GLN A 158 27.87 -15.62 0.44
C GLN A 158 26.46 -15.68 1.06
N ALA A 159 26.30 -16.28 2.25
CA ALA A 159 25.03 -16.32 2.94
C ALA A 159 24.54 -14.93 3.35
N LEU A 160 25.43 -14.06 3.83
CA LEU A 160 25.10 -12.67 4.14
C LEU A 160 24.69 -11.89 2.89
N ILE A 161 25.37 -12.09 1.77
CA ILE A 161 24.99 -11.48 0.48
C ILE A 161 23.59 -11.95 0.06
N VAL A 162 23.29 -13.24 0.16
CA VAL A 162 21.96 -13.79 -0.15
C VAL A 162 20.88 -13.14 0.69
N LEU A 163 21.10 -12.96 2.00
CA LEU A 163 20.11 -12.33 2.89
C LEU A 163 19.88 -10.85 2.55
N MET A 164 20.96 -10.11 2.34
CA MET A 164 20.87 -8.69 1.96
C MET A 164 20.15 -8.50 0.62
N LEU A 165 20.50 -9.33 -0.37
CA LEU A 165 19.88 -9.30 -1.68
C LEU A 165 18.42 -9.75 -1.63
N SER A 166 18.06 -10.72 -0.78
CA SER A 166 16.67 -11.15 -0.58
C SER A 166 15.79 -10.03 -0.05
N TYR A 167 16.28 -9.25 0.91
CA TYR A 167 15.58 -8.07 1.39
C TYR A 167 15.41 -7.00 0.29
N SER A 168 16.50 -6.66 -0.40
CA SER A 168 16.50 -5.68 -1.49
C SER A 168 15.59 -6.11 -2.65
N TYR A 169 15.44 -7.40 -2.88
CA TYR A 169 14.57 -7.97 -3.91
C TYR A 169 13.10 -7.54 -3.74
N PHE A 170 12.62 -7.56 -2.49
CA PHE A 170 11.24 -7.19 -2.19
C PHE A 170 11.04 -5.69 -1.96
N SER A 171 12.09 -4.93 -1.62
CA SER A 171 11.97 -3.49 -1.39
C SER A 171 11.49 -2.75 -2.64
N ALA A 172 12.01 -3.11 -3.81
CA ALA A 172 11.58 -2.53 -5.08
C ALA A 172 10.10 -2.81 -5.40
N ALA A 173 9.60 -4.01 -5.08
CA ALA A 173 8.19 -4.35 -5.23
C ALA A 173 7.29 -3.57 -4.25
N LYS A 174 7.74 -3.36 -3.02
CA LYS A 174 7.04 -2.54 -2.02
C LYS A 174 6.98 -1.07 -2.44
N GLU A 175 8.07 -0.52 -2.94
CA GLU A 175 8.11 0.86 -3.43
C GLU A 175 7.14 1.07 -4.59
N LEU A 176 7.07 0.13 -5.55
CA LEU A 176 6.08 0.20 -6.61
C LEU A 176 4.66 0.17 -6.05
N MET A 177 4.40 -0.68 -5.06
CA MET A 177 3.09 -0.77 -4.42
C MET A 177 2.68 0.55 -3.77
N ASN A 178 3.58 1.17 -3.03
CA ASN A 178 3.37 2.48 -2.40
C ASN A 178 3.19 3.60 -3.46
N ALA A 179 4.05 3.62 -4.48
CA ALA A 179 3.97 4.59 -5.57
C ALA A 179 2.68 4.44 -6.38
N SER A 180 2.18 3.22 -6.58
CA SER A 180 0.92 2.98 -7.28
C SER A 180 -0.29 3.54 -6.53
N HIS A 181 -0.29 3.53 -5.20
CA HIS A 181 -1.32 4.16 -4.39
C HIS A 181 -1.33 5.69 -4.58
N SER A 182 -0.16 6.31 -4.61
CA SER A 182 -0.01 7.75 -4.83
C SER A 182 -0.39 8.17 -6.26
N ALA A 183 -0.02 7.37 -7.26
CA ALA A 183 -0.34 7.65 -8.66
C ALA A 183 -1.85 7.58 -8.94
N LEU A 184 -2.57 6.65 -8.31
CA LEU A 184 -4.03 6.54 -8.50
C LEU A 184 -4.80 7.69 -7.87
N THR A 185 -4.34 8.19 -6.72
CA THR A 185 -4.93 9.39 -6.12
C THR A 185 -4.70 10.61 -7.01
N ALA A 186 -3.53 10.70 -7.65
CA ALA A 186 -3.18 11.76 -8.59
C ALA A 186 -4.06 11.71 -9.86
N ILE A 187 -4.24 10.53 -10.47
CA ILE A 187 -5.10 10.36 -11.66
C ILE A 187 -6.57 10.66 -11.34
N ALA A 188 -7.06 10.24 -10.17
CA ALA A 188 -8.43 10.51 -9.75
C ALA A 188 -8.70 12.00 -9.50
N ALA A 189 -7.70 12.77 -9.12
CA ALA A 189 -7.80 14.21 -8.94
C ALA A 189 -7.66 14.99 -10.26
N ALA A 190 -6.87 14.50 -11.22
CA ALA A 190 -6.71 15.10 -12.55
C ALA A 190 -7.94 14.87 -13.46
N GLY A 191 -8.81 13.90 -13.14
CA GLY A 191 -10.05 13.61 -13.89
C GLY A 191 -11.29 14.39 -13.44
N LYS A 192 -11.13 15.32 -12.50
CA LYS A 192 -12.17 16.29 -12.06
C LYS A 192 -11.88 17.68 -12.59
#